data_023cc2ec69c565dd47d284dd2f8bb416
#
_entry.id   023cc2ec69c565dd47d284dd2f8bb416
#
_cell.length_a   1.000
_cell.length_b   1.000
_cell.length_c   1.000
_cell.angle_alpha   90.00
_cell.angle_beta   90.00
_cell.angle_gamma   90.00
#
_symmetry.space_group_name_H-M   'P 1'
#
loop_
_entity.id
_entity.type
_entity.pdbx_description
1 polymer ?
#
loop_
_entity_poly.entity_id
_entity_poly.type
_entity_poly.pdbx_seq_one_letter_code
_entity_poly.pdbx_strand_id
1 'polypeptide(L)'
;MITYDTPEEIEDDDEKASYAWFKKQFVNGKVITAAALAGEDLSAYDVIWVHIDRVGIGAGWDKLPLSADAVAALTTYYKNGGNLFLSNHATQLVVPLGRTERAPGIFGDGEGGSGADIWTINANIGMEYDHRSHPAFTGMVTSDQFSHETFPLIGPGQREDHNCMWDLNSYGFPSLYPNAGNVVKAFEEENNATVLATWGHVTDYCCAGMVEFAPTTEYQGTCIALGLAAYEWNQNSNLNVYQDNIMLMTKNILHYLSAKK
;
A
#
# COMPACT_ATOMS: atom_id res chain seq x y z
N MET A 1 -0.19 -11.89 8.17
CA MET A 1 0.95 -11.17 7.58
C MET A 1 1.85 -12.14 6.87
N ILE A 2 2.31 -11.80 5.70
CA ILE A 2 3.34 -12.55 4.97
C ILE A 2 4.68 -11.87 5.24
N THR A 3 5.65 -12.64 5.69
CA THR A 3 7.05 -12.22 5.71
C THR A 3 7.79 -12.94 4.60
N TYR A 4 8.78 -12.29 4.09
CA TYR A 4 9.63 -12.79 3.02
C TYR A 4 10.55 -13.92 3.51
N ASP A 5 11.25 -13.66 4.60
CA ASP A 5 12.17 -14.60 5.25
C ASP A 5 11.56 -15.12 6.55
N THR A 6 12.24 -16.04 7.21
CA THR A 6 11.91 -16.32 8.60
C THR A 6 12.13 -15.05 9.44
N PRO A 7 11.39 -14.88 10.54
CA PRO A 7 11.51 -13.66 11.36
C PRO A 7 12.94 -13.33 11.81
N GLU A 8 13.76 -14.36 11.98
CA GLU A 8 15.15 -14.24 12.40
C GLU A 8 16.09 -13.80 11.26
N GLU A 9 15.67 -13.98 10.01
CA GLU A 9 16.43 -13.68 8.79
C GLU A 9 16.00 -12.37 8.13
N ILE A 10 14.97 -11.70 8.63
CA ILE A 10 14.57 -10.38 8.11
C ILE A 10 15.71 -9.41 8.37
N GLU A 11 16.30 -8.87 7.31
CA GLU A 11 17.40 -7.91 7.40
C GLU A 11 16.92 -6.46 7.36
N ASP A 12 15.87 -6.19 6.62
CA ASP A 12 15.30 -4.86 6.47
C ASP A 12 14.64 -4.37 7.76
N ASP A 13 14.94 -3.14 8.17
CA ASP A 13 14.48 -2.61 9.45
C ASP A 13 12.99 -2.25 9.45
N ASP A 14 12.43 -1.85 8.31
CA ASP A 14 11.00 -1.57 8.17
C ASP A 14 10.19 -2.86 8.21
N GLU A 15 10.64 -3.91 7.53
CA GLU A 15 10.03 -5.23 7.62
C GLU A 15 10.10 -5.80 9.04
N LYS A 16 11.22 -5.60 9.76
CA LYS A 16 11.35 -5.99 11.19
C LYS A 16 10.36 -5.25 12.07
N ALA A 17 10.27 -3.93 11.89
CA ALA A 17 9.39 -3.10 12.71
C ALA A 17 7.92 -3.43 12.48
N SER A 18 7.50 -3.58 11.23
CA SER A 18 6.15 -3.96 10.86
C SER A 18 5.77 -5.35 11.38
N TYR A 19 6.68 -6.32 11.30
CA TYR A 19 6.52 -7.66 11.86
C TYR A 19 6.34 -7.61 13.38
N ALA A 20 7.24 -6.91 14.09
CA ALA A 20 7.19 -6.80 15.53
C ALA A 20 5.87 -6.16 16.02
N TRP A 21 5.44 -5.09 15.33
CA TRP A 21 4.15 -4.47 15.60
C TRP A 21 2.99 -5.42 15.34
N PHE A 22 2.97 -6.12 14.20
CA PHE A 22 1.90 -7.07 13.86
C PHE A 22 1.75 -8.14 14.93
N LYS A 23 2.85 -8.75 15.37
CA LYS A 23 2.84 -9.78 16.42
C LYS A 23 2.31 -9.27 17.76
N LYS A 24 2.59 -8.02 18.09
CA LYS A 24 2.10 -7.37 19.32
C LYS A 24 0.63 -7.00 19.20
N GLN A 25 0.20 -6.50 18.04
CA GLN A 25 -1.14 -5.96 17.81
C GLN A 25 -2.18 -7.07 17.59
N PHE A 26 -1.80 -8.14 16.90
CA PHE A 26 -2.70 -9.23 16.52
C PHE A 26 -2.22 -10.56 17.13
N VAL A 27 -2.58 -10.79 18.41
CA VAL A 27 -2.15 -12.00 19.16
C VAL A 27 -2.55 -13.32 18.49
N ASN A 28 -3.69 -13.32 17.78
CA ASN A 28 -4.18 -14.46 17.01
C ASN A 28 -3.78 -14.40 15.52
N GLY A 29 -3.05 -13.35 15.14
CA GLY A 29 -2.57 -13.20 13.78
C GLY A 29 -1.44 -14.18 13.47
N LYS A 30 -1.53 -14.84 12.33
CA LYS A 30 -0.48 -15.75 11.87
C LYS A 30 0.51 -14.98 10.99
N VAL A 31 1.79 -15.28 11.16
CA VAL A 31 2.84 -14.89 10.23
C VAL A 31 3.20 -16.12 9.40
N ILE A 32 3.28 -15.94 8.09
CA ILE A 32 3.60 -16.98 7.11
C ILE A 32 4.80 -16.49 6.32
N THR A 33 5.82 -17.32 6.17
CA THR A 33 6.94 -16.99 5.30
C THR A 33 6.56 -17.15 3.84
N ALA A 34 7.20 -16.40 2.94
CA ALA A 34 6.96 -16.53 1.51
C ALA A 34 7.15 -17.96 1.00
N ALA A 35 8.14 -18.67 1.53
CA ALA A 35 8.41 -20.07 1.18
C ALA A 35 7.29 -21.03 1.61
N ALA A 36 6.60 -20.76 2.72
CA ALA A 36 5.53 -21.61 3.24
C ALA A 36 4.16 -21.29 2.61
N LEU A 37 4.01 -20.14 1.97
CA LEU A 37 2.75 -19.59 1.51
C LEU A 37 1.98 -20.53 0.57
N ALA A 38 2.67 -21.15 -0.37
CA ALA A 38 2.05 -22.06 -1.35
C ALA A 38 1.43 -23.32 -0.73
N GLY A 39 1.92 -23.74 0.44
CA GLY A 39 1.41 -24.91 1.18
C GLY A 39 0.39 -24.58 2.26
N GLU A 40 0.06 -23.30 2.45
CA GLU A 40 -0.85 -22.86 3.50
C GLU A 40 -2.31 -22.83 3.04
N ASP A 41 -3.23 -23.21 3.93
CA ASP A 41 -4.66 -23.02 3.70
C ASP A 41 -5.04 -21.57 3.96
N LEU A 42 -4.99 -20.75 2.91
CA LEU A 42 -5.28 -19.32 2.99
C LEU A 42 -6.76 -19.02 3.23
N SER A 43 -7.67 -19.96 2.98
CA SER A 43 -9.11 -19.76 3.19
C SER A 43 -9.48 -19.50 4.65
N ALA A 44 -8.60 -19.90 5.57
CA ALA A 44 -8.77 -19.69 7.01
C ALA A 44 -8.60 -18.21 7.45
N TYR A 45 -8.08 -17.35 6.58
CA TYR A 45 -7.82 -15.94 6.92
C TYR A 45 -8.84 -15.01 6.30
N ASP A 46 -9.24 -13.96 7.03
CA ASP A 46 -10.16 -12.92 6.55
C ASP A 46 -9.43 -11.89 5.70
N VAL A 47 -8.18 -11.60 6.07
CA VAL A 47 -7.30 -10.66 5.35
C VAL A 47 -5.86 -11.14 5.42
N ILE A 48 -5.14 -10.95 4.32
CA ILE A 48 -3.70 -11.19 4.25
C ILE A 48 -3.00 -9.85 3.95
N TRP A 49 -2.04 -9.50 4.82
CA TRP A 49 -1.15 -8.36 4.59
C TRP A 49 0.18 -8.86 4.04
N VAL A 50 0.54 -8.36 2.86
CA VAL A 50 1.87 -8.55 2.25
C VAL A 50 2.60 -7.23 2.31
N HIS A 51 3.69 -7.19 3.05
CA HIS A 51 4.55 -6.02 3.18
C HIS A 51 5.97 -6.39 2.73
N ILE A 52 6.45 -5.69 1.72
CA ILE A 52 7.80 -5.85 1.18
C ILE A 52 8.34 -4.45 1.01
N ASP A 53 9.41 -4.14 1.73
CA ASP A 53 10.03 -2.83 1.75
C ASP A 53 11.55 -2.97 1.73
N ARG A 54 12.13 -2.92 0.53
CA ARG A 54 13.57 -3.13 0.34
C ARG A 54 14.10 -2.25 -0.77
N VAL A 55 15.02 -1.38 -0.45
CA VAL A 55 15.75 -0.58 -1.43
C VAL A 55 16.42 -1.49 -2.47
N GLY A 56 16.35 -1.10 -3.73
CA GLY A 56 17.00 -1.80 -4.85
C GLY A 56 16.19 -2.94 -5.47
N ILE A 57 14.99 -3.25 -4.99
CA ILE A 57 14.07 -4.13 -5.74
C ILE A 57 13.53 -3.35 -6.95
N GLY A 58 13.81 -3.85 -8.15
CA GLY A 58 13.31 -3.25 -9.39
C GLY A 58 11.79 -3.41 -9.57
N ALA A 59 11.20 -2.59 -10.44
CA ALA A 59 9.79 -2.68 -10.79
C ALA A 59 9.46 -4.02 -11.48
N GLY A 60 8.31 -4.57 -11.14
CA GLY A 60 7.78 -5.81 -11.68
C GLY A 60 7.57 -6.88 -10.60
N TRP A 61 6.43 -7.54 -10.64
CA TRP A 61 6.10 -8.57 -9.66
C TRP A 61 7.07 -9.77 -9.69
N ASP A 62 7.70 -10.04 -10.83
CA ASP A 62 8.72 -11.08 -11.00
C ASP A 62 10.04 -10.79 -10.27
N LYS A 63 10.21 -9.57 -9.77
CA LYS A 63 11.35 -9.16 -8.94
C LYS A 63 11.09 -9.35 -7.46
N LEU A 64 9.83 -9.58 -7.09
CA LEU A 64 9.49 -9.81 -5.70
C LEU A 64 10.03 -11.16 -5.22
N PRO A 65 10.38 -11.26 -3.96
CA PRO A 65 10.92 -12.49 -3.37
C PRO A 65 9.82 -13.52 -3.05
N LEU A 66 8.92 -13.72 -3.99
CA LEU A 66 7.80 -14.65 -3.91
C LEU A 66 7.89 -15.64 -5.08
N SER A 67 7.75 -16.92 -4.80
CA SER A 67 7.69 -17.93 -5.85
C SER A 67 6.39 -17.78 -6.69
N ALA A 68 6.42 -18.29 -7.92
CA ALA A 68 5.23 -18.32 -8.76
C ALA A 68 4.07 -19.06 -8.09
N ASP A 69 4.37 -20.12 -7.34
CA ASP A 69 3.36 -20.91 -6.61
C ASP A 69 2.75 -20.09 -5.43
N ALA A 70 3.58 -19.30 -4.74
CA ALA A 70 3.10 -18.40 -3.70
C ALA A 70 2.16 -17.32 -4.27
N VAL A 71 2.53 -16.73 -5.41
CA VAL A 71 1.70 -15.75 -6.12
C VAL A 71 0.39 -16.39 -6.60
N ALA A 72 0.45 -17.62 -7.13
CA ALA A 72 -0.74 -18.36 -7.56
C ALA A 72 -1.69 -18.68 -6.38
N ALA A 73 -1.13 -19.02 -5.20
CA ALA A 73 -1.92 -19.23 -3.99
C ALA A 73 -2.64 -17.95 -3.54
N LEU A 74 -1.95 -16.81 -3.52
CA LEU A 74 -2.56 -15.49 -3.23
C LEU A 74 -3.64 -15.14 -4.25
N THR A 75 -3.39 -15.39 -5.53
CA THR A 75 -4.37 -15.13 -6.59
C THR A 75 -5.62 -15.97 -6.40
N THR A 76 -5.46 -17.25 -6.08
CA THR A 76 -6.58 -18.15 -5.79
C THR A 76 -7.37 -17.70 -4.56
N TYR A 77 -6.68 -17.33 -3.48
CA TYR A 77 -7.30 -16.78 -2.29
C TYR A 77 -8.14 -15.53 -2.60
N TYR A 78 -7.57 -14.59 -3.36
CA TYR A 78 -8.21 -13.34 -3.74
C TYR A 78 -9.43 -13.56 -4.66
N LYS A 79 -9.31 -14.44 -5.65
CA LYS A 79 -10.45 -14.82 -6.51
C LYS A 79 -11.62 -15.40 -5.72
N ASN A 80 -11.35 -16.13 -4.67
CA ASN A 80 -12.35 -16.78 -3.82
C ASN A 80 -12.88 -15.88 -2.67
N GLY A 81 -12.67 -14.58 -2.73
CA GLY A 81 -13.23 -13.63 -1.76
C GLY A 81 -12.32 -13.30 -0.59
N GLY A 82 -11.08 -13.77 -0.59
CA GLY A 82 -10.08 -13.34 0.38
C GLY A 82 -9.63 -11.91 0.14
N ASN A 83 -9.40 -11.15 1.20
CA ASN A 83 -9.04 -9.73 1.10
C ASN A 83 -7.53 -9.54 1.27
N LEU A 84 -6.96 -8.58 0.54
CA LEU A 84 -5.53 -8.32 0.51
C LEU A 84 -5.21 -6.87 0.91
N PHE A 85 -4.19 -6.71 1.74
CA PHE A 85 -3.48 -5.45 1.90
C PHE A 85 -2.06 -5.62 1.38
N LEU A 86 -1.71 -4.85 0.35
CA LEU A 86 -0.41 -4.87 -0.31
C LEU A 86 0.28 -3.54 -0.04
N SER A 87 1.46 -3.57 0.57
CA SER A 87 2.18 -2.33 0.89
C SER A 87 3.60 -2.31 0.34
N ASN A 88 4.02 -1.13 -0.07
CA ASN A 88 5.31 -0.81 -0.69
C ASN A 88 5.54 -1.69 -1.94
N HIS A 89 6.65 -2.41 -2.10
CA HIS A 89 6.92 -3.24 -3.27
C HIS A 89 5.85 -4.31 -3.53
N ALA A 90 5.14 -4.78 -2.50
CA ALA A 90 4.07 -5.76 -2.68
C ALA A 90 2.91 -5.25 -3.53
N THR A 91 2.78 -3.93 -3.76
CA THR A 91 1.80 -3.36 -4.69
C THR A 91 1.96 -3.88 -6.12
N GLN A 92 3.16 -4.34 -6.50
CA GLN A 92 3.42 -4.96 -7.81
C GLN A 92 2.57 -6.24 -8.06
N LEU A 93 2.10 -6.89 -6.99
CA LEU A 93 1.25 -8.08 -7.08
C LEU A 93 -0.11 -7.83 -7.72
N VAL A 94 -0.57 -6.58 -7.82
CA VAL A 94 -1.84 -6.25 -8.49
C VAL A 94 -1.89 -6.72 -9.95
N VAL A 95 -0.72 -6.88 -10.61
CA VAL A 95 -0.63 -7.39 -11.98
C VAL A 95 -0.97 -8.88 -12.06
N PRO A 96 -0.25 -9.79 -11.38
CA PRO A 96 -0.61 -11.22 -11.42
C PRO A 96 -1.95 -11.51 -10.75
N LEU A 97 -2.42 -10.63 -9.86
CA LEU A 97 -3.79 -10.69 -9.33
C LEU A 97 -4.86 -10.28 -10.37
N GLY A 98 -4.47 -9.81 -11.55
CA GLY A 98 -5.40 -9.43 -12.61
C GLY A 98 -6.21 -8.16 -12.35
N ARG A 99 -5.71 -7.26 -11.48
CA ARG A 99 -6.43 -6.02 -11.13
C ARG A 99 -6.07 -4.86 -12.03
N THR A 100 -4.87 -4.88 -12.60
CA THR A 100 -4.41 -3.94 -13.61
C THR A 100 -3.38 -4.59 -14.50
N GLU A 101 -3.32 -4.20 -15.76
CA GLU A 101 -2.26 -4.62 -16.67
C GLU A 101 -0.95 -3.86 -16.43
N ARG A 102 -1.03 -2.70 -15.78
CA ARG A 102 0.10 -1.81 -15.53
C ARG A 102 0.50 -1.82 -14.08
N ALA A 103 1.69 -2.34 -13.81
CA ALA A 103 2.27 -2.28 -12.48
C ALA A 103 2.48 -0.82 -12.02
N PRO A 104 2.39 -0.56 -10.71
CA PRO A 104 2.92 0.68 -10.16
C PRO A 104 4.41 0.80 -10.47
N GLY A 105 4.88 2.02 -10.65
CA GLY A 105 6.32 2.30 -10.80
C GLY A 105 7.02 2.29 -9.46
N ILE A 106 8.34 2.14 -9.51
CA ILE A 106 9.22 2.38 -8.35
C ILE A 106 10.06 3.60 -8.66
N PHE A 107 10.00 4.59 -7.80
CA PHE A 107 10.75 5.85 -7.98
C PHE A 107 11.05 6.53 -6.66
N GLY A 108 12.12 7.33 -6.61
CA GLY A 108 12.66 7.91 -5.39
C GLY A 108 13.38 6.88 -4.53
N ASP A 109 13.98 5.87 -5.16
CA ASP A 109 14.59 4.73 -4.49
C ASP A 109 15.76 5.16 -3.59
N GLY A 110 15.64 4.90 -2.29
CA GLY A 110 16.68 5.12 -1.29
C GLY A 110 16.96 6.57 -0.94
N GLU A 111 16.16 7.50 -1.45
CA GLU A 111 16.33 8.92 -1.14
C GLU A 111 15.01 9.59 -0.82
N GLY A 112 14.92 10.22 0.29
CA GLY A 112 13.74 10.97 0.69
C GLY A 112 14.09 12.15 1.54
N GLY A 113 13.07 12.89 1.92
CA GLY A 113 13.12 14.13 2.63
C GLY A 113 14.18 14.27 3.71
N SER A 114 14.52 15.47 4.01
CA SER A 114 15.47 15.82 5.06
C SER A 114 15.07 17.14 5.70
N GLY A 115 15.64 17.41 6.87
CA GLY A 115 15.42 18.69 7.54
C GLY A 115 14.06 18.82 8.20
N ALA A 116 13.30 19.85 7.89
CA ALA A 116 12.02 20.15 8.53
C ALA A 116 10.80 19.56 7.83
N ASP A 117 11.00 18.84 6.74
CA ASP A 117 9.90 18.29 5.96
C ASP A 117 9.07 17.27 6.75
N ILE A 118 7.77 17.33 6.55
CA ILE A 118 6.81 16.35 7.03
C ILE A 118 6.20 15.68 5.82
N TRP A 119 6.31 14.36 5.75
CA TRP A 119 5.72 13.59 4.65
C TRP A 119 4.33 13.12 5.02
N THR A 120 3.38 13.47 4.19
CA THR A 120 1.97 13.24 4.46
C THR A 120 1.28 12.56 3.30
N ILE A 121 0.15 11.92 3.59
CA ILE A 121 -0.78 11.38 2.61
C ILE A 121 -1.99 12.32 2.48
N ASN A 122 -2.36 12.67 1.24
CA ASN A 122 -3.54 13.47 0.94
C ASN A 122 -4.68 12.58 0.46
N ALA A 123 -5.76 12.51 1.24
CA ALA A 123 -6.98 11.77 0.91
C ALA A 123 -8.11 12.69 0.40
N ASN A 124 -7.81 13.95 0.10
CA ASN A 124 -8.75 14.91 -0.46
C ASN A 124 -8.12 15.60 -1.68
N ILE A 125 -8.21 14.94 -2.83
CA ILE A 125 -7.70 15.44 -4.10
C ILE A 125 -8.79 16.12 -4.94
N GLY A 126 -9.57 16.98 -4.29
CA GLY A 126 -10.65 17.76 -4.87
C GLY A 126 -12.03 17.36 -4.34
N MET A 127 -13.03 18.21 -4.58
CA MET A 127 -14.39 18.03 -4.01
C MET A 127 -15.06 16.73 -4.45
N GLU A 128 -14.69 16.20 -5.60
CA GLU A 128 -15.24 14.95 -6.15
C GLU A 128 -14.61 13.70 -5.53
N TYR A 129 -13.44 13.84 -4.88
CA TYR A 129 -12.61 12.74 -4.41
C TYR A 129 -12.10 13.01 -2.98
N ASP A 130 -13.03 13.35 -2.09
CA ASP A 130 -12.74 13.44 -0.67
C ASP A 130 -12.97 12.09 0.00
N HIS A 131 -11.87 11.38 0.24
CA HIS A 131 -11.86 10.08 0.89
C HIS A 131 -11.44 10.13 2.36
N ARG A 132 -11.36 11.31 2.99
CA ARG A 132 -10.95 11.45 4.40
C ARG A 132 -11.87 10.69 5.37
N SER A 133 -13.11 10.44 4.99
CA SER A 133 -14.05 9.61 5.75
C SER A 133 -13.86 8.11 5.58
N HIS A 134 -12.93 7.67 4.69
CA HIS A 134 -12.65 6.25 4.53
C HIS A 134 -12.13 5.63 5.83
N PRO A 135 -12.56 4.41 6.21
CA PRO A 135 -12.17 3.77 7.47
C PRO A 135 -10.67 3.75 7.72
N ALA A 136 -9.84 3.64 6.68
CA ALA A 136 -8.38 3.66 6.80
C ALA A 136 -7.83 4.88 7.58
N PHE A 137 -8.49 6.03 7.47
CA PHE A 137 -8.01 7.30 8.04
C PHE A 137 -8.66 7.63 9.38
N THR A 138 -9.54 6.78 9.91
CA THR A 138 -10.28 7.04 11.14
C THR A 138 -9.35 7.23 12.34
N GLY A 139 -9.48 8.38 13.00
CA GLY A 139 -8.76 8.71 14.24
C GLY A 139 -7.29 9.09 14.06
N MET A 140 -6.80 9.20 12.83
CA MET A 140 -5.45 9.70 12.57
C MET A 140 -5.36 11.19 12.91
N VAL A 141 -4.21 11.63 13.40
CA VAL A 141 -3.92 13.06 13.51
C VAL A 141 -3.71 13.66 12.14
N THR A 142 -4.08 14.92 11.99
CA THR A 142 -3.99 15.66 10.72
C THR A 142 -2.96 16.77 10.77
N SER A 143 -2.55 17.26 9.61
CA SER A 143 -1.68 18.42 9.41
C SER A 143 -2.25 19.27 8.28
N ASP A 144 -2.09 20.58 8.40
CA ASP A 144 -2.43 21.57 7.37
C ASP A 144 -1.20 22.23 6.73
N GLN A 145 -0.05 21.56 6.82
CA GLN A 145 1.24 22.06 6.31
C GLN A 145 1.17 22.58 4.86
N PHE A 146 0.35 21.94 4.02
CA PHE A 146 0.22 22.30 2.62
C PHE A 146 -1.01 23.19 2.33
N SER A 147 -1.54 23.87 3.34
CA SER A 147 -2.76 24.69 3.24
C SER A 147 -4.05 23.89 2.95
N HIS A 148 -4.00 22.58 3.18
CA HIS A 148 -5.13 21.67 3.19
C HIS A 148 -4.86 20.52 4.17
N GLU A 149 -5.91 19.88 4.64
CA GLU A 149 -5.79 18.80 5.62
C GLU A 149 -5.20 17.54 4.97
N THR A 150 -4.13 17.04 5.55
CA THR A 150 -3.46 15.77 5.19
C THR A 150 -3.18 14.94 6.43
N PHE A 151 -2.79 13.68 6.24
CA PHE A 151 -2.42 12.78 7.33
C PHE A 151 -0.91 12.58 7.34
N PRO A 152 -0.17 13.15 8.31
CA PRO A 152 1.28 12.99 8.38
C PRO A 152 1.66 11.56 8.74
N LEU A 153 2.66 11.02 8.04
CA LEU A 153 3.19 9.67 8.25
C LEU A 153 4.65 9.72 8.71
N ILE A 154 5.44 10.66 8.21
CA ILE A 154 6.84 10.84 8.58
C ILE A 154 7.06 12.25 9.11
N GLY A 155 7.76 12.35 10.24
CA GLY A 155 8.10 13.60 10.89
C GLY A 155 9.40 14.23 10.39
N PRO A 156 9.75 15.42 10.88
CA PRO A 156 10.96 16.14 10.49
C PRO A 156 12.23 15.33 10.75
N GLY A 157 13.17 15.40 9.83
CA GLY A 157 14.48 14.73 9.96
C GLY A 157 14.47 13.24 9.63
N GLN A 158 13.33 12.71 9.25
CA GLN A 158 13.16 11.33 8.80
C GLN A 158 13.26 11.26 7.27
N ARG A 159 13.49 10.08 6.74
CA ARG A 159 13.58 9.84 5.30
C ARG A 159 12.45 8.93 4.86
N GLU A 160 12.05 9.08 3.62
CA GLU A 160 11.28 8.07 2.88
C GLU A 160 12.23 7.29 1.99
N ASP A 161 11.91 6.03 1.70
CA ASP A 161 12.73 5.19 0.84
C ASP A 161 12.33 5.34 -0.63
N HIS A 162 11.21 4.81 -1.02
CA HIS A 162 10.78 4.77 -2.40
C HIS A 162 9.27 4.68 -2.53
N ASN A 163 8.77 5.21 -3.63
CA ASN A 163 7.36 5.11 -3.98
C ASN A 163 7.14 3.90 -4.89
N CYS A 164 6.11 3.10 -4.59
CA CYS A 164 5.65 1.97 -5.39
C CYS A 164 4.21 2.21 -5.85
N MET A 165 3.98 3.28 -6.62
CA MET A 165 2.65 3.75 -6.99
C MET A 165 2.56 4.16 -8.45
N TRP A 166 1.38 4.47 -8.92
CA TRP A 166 1.16 4.95 -10.28
C TRP A 166 1.34 6.45 -10.37
N ASP A 167 2.32 6.90 -11.15
CA ASP A 167 2.35 8.26 -11.71
C ASP A 167 1.44 8.28 -12.94
N LEU A 168 0.23 8.75 -12.77
CA LEU A 168 -0.81 8.72 -13.81
C LEU A 168 -0.48 9.61 -15.00
N ASN A 169 0.37 10.62 -14.83
CA ASN A 169 0.82 11.49 -15.92
C ASN A 169 1.96 10.86 -16.72
N SER A 170 2.92 10.22 -16.06
CA SER A 170 4.12 9.67 -16.71
C SER A 170 3.91 8.30 -17.33
N TYR A 171 3.03 7.46 -16.75
CA TYR A 171 2.81 6.08 -17.21
C TYR A 171 1.89 5.94 -18.42
N GLY A 172 1.63 7.03 -19.15
CA GLY A 172 0.91 7.01 -20.40
C GLY A 172 -0.61 6.97 -20.27
N PHE A 173 -1.16 7.12 -19.07
CA PHE A 173 -2.61 7.20 -18.90
C PHE A 173 -3.24 8.35 -19.71
N PRO A 174 -2.67 9.57 -19.80
CA PRO A 174 -3.20 10.60 -20.68
C PRO A 174 -3.21 10.22 -22.16
N SER A 175 -2.26 9.42 -22.63
CA SER A 175 -2.24 8.95 -24.01
C SER A 175 -3.18 7.80 -24.29
N LEU A 176 -3.49 6.98 -23.26
CA LEU A 176 -4.49 5.92 -23.33
C LEU A 176 -5.92 6.49 -23.29
N TYR A 177 -6.11 7.60 -22.59
CA TYR A 177 -7.40 8.23 -22.38
C TYR A 177 -7.39 9.70 -22.83
N PRO A 178 -7.06 9.99 -24.11
CA PRO A 178 -6.88 11.36 -24.58
C PRO A 178 -8.14 12.22 -24.49
N ASN A 179 -9.30 11.60 -24.35
CA ASN A 179 -10.60 12.28 -24.21
C ASN A 179 -11.15 12.18 -22.77
N ALA A 180 -10.42 11.55 -21.84
CA ALA A 180 -10.82 11.54 -20.45
C ALA A 180 -10.62 12.94 -19.87
N GLY A 181 -11.66 13.53 -19.34
CA GLY A 181 -11.57 14.81 -18.65
C GLY A 181 -10.77 14.71 -17.34
N ASN A 182 -10.50 13.50 -16.89
CA ASN A 182 -9.81 13.20 -15.64
C ASN A 182 -9.15 11.82 -15.72
N VAL A 183 -7.83 11.79 -15.59
CA VAL A 183 -7.01 10.57 -15.70
C VAL A 183 -7.28 9.62 -14.53
N VAL A 184 -7.55 10.12 -13.32
CA VAL A 184 -7.91 9.30 -12.17
C VAL A 184 -9.19 8.52 -12.43
N LYS A 185 -10.22 9.20 -12.92
CA LYS A 185 -11.49 8.56 -13.23
C LYS A 185 -11.33 7.46 -14.28
N ALA A 186 -10.51 7.70 -15.30
CA ALA A 186 -10.23 6.70 -16.32
C ALA A 186 -9.52 5.47 -15.71
N PHE A 187 -8.54 5.68 -14.83
CA PHE A 187 -7.87 4.62 -14.10
C PHE A 187 -8.85 3.82 -13.22
N GLU A 188 -9.72 4.52 -12.49
CA GLU A 188 -10.71 3.90 -11.61
C GLU A 188 -11.71 3.05 -12.38
N GLU A 189 -12.23 3.56 -13.49
CA GLU A 189 -13.19 2.85 -14.34
C GLU A 189 -12.57 1.61 -14.99
N GLU A 190 -11.35 1.73 -15.53
CA GLU A 190 -10.63 0.60 -16.14
C GLU A 190 -10.38 -0.53 -15.16
N ASN A 191 -9.99 -0.20 -13.94
CA ASN A 191 -9.52 -1.17 -12.96
C ASN A 191 -10.58 -1.56 -11.92
N ASN A 192 -11.79 -1.02 -12.00
CA ASN A 192 -12.82 -1.14 -10.96
C ASN A 192 -12.24 -0.83 -9.59
N ALA A 193 -11.65 0.34 -9.46
CA ALA A 193 -10.88 0.76 -8.31
C ALA A 193 -11.28 2.16 -7.84
N THR A 194 -10.81 2.55 -6.68
CA THR A 194 -10.91 3.91 -6.13
C THR A 194 -9.52 4.36 -5.70
N VAL A 195 -9.07 5.50 -6.19
CA VAL A 195 -7.83 6.14 -5.73
C VAL A 195 -8.13 6.89 -4.44
N LEU A 196 -7.75 6.30 -3.32
CA LEU A 196 -8.04 6.83 -1.99
C LEU A 196 -7.13 7.98 -1.58
N ALA A 197 -5.88 7.99 -2.04
CA ALA A 197 -4.92 8.99 -1.63
C ALA A 197 -3.71 9.12 -2.55
N THR A 198 -3.04 10.27 -2.43
CA THR A 198 -1.82 10.66 -3.14
C THR A 198 -0.81 11.30 -2.18
N TRP A 199 0.27 11.88 -2.69
CA TRP A 199 1.23 12.68 -1.91
C TRP A 199 0.56 13.88 -1.24
N GLY A 200 1.00 14.20 -0.03
CA GLY A 200 0.44 15.28 0.76
C GLY A 200 0.50 16.65 0.11
N HIS A 201 1.56 16.96 -0.61
CA HIS A 201 1.75 18.24 -1.28
C HIS A 201 0.99 18.37 -2.62
N VAL A 202 0.38 17.28 -3.09
CA VAL A 202 -0.32 17.23 -4.37
C VAL A 202 -1.81 17.47 -4.16
N THR A 203 -2.36 18.38 -4.93
CA THR A 203 -3.79 18.72 -4.94
C THR A 203 -4.46 18.41 -6.27
N ASP A 204 -3.73 17.82 -7.18
CA ASP A 204 -4.19 17.35 -8.47
C ASP A 204 -4.05 15.83 -8.61
N TYR A 205 -4.50 15.30 -9.72
CA TYR A 205 -4.55 13.87 -9.98
C TYR A 205 -3.31 13.36 -10.70
N CYS A 206 -2.14 13.56 -10.14
CA CYS A 206 -0.93 13.09 -10.79
C CYS A 206 -0.54 11.66 -10.40
N CYS A 207 -0.84 11.24 -9.18
CA CYS A 207 -0.38 9.95 -8.65
C CYS A 207 -1.46 9.21 -7.85
N ALA A 208 -1.48 7.89 -7.99
CA ALA A 208 -2.32 7.00 -7.22
C ALA A 208 -1.46 6.25 -6.19
N GLY A 209 -1.37 6.80 -4.98
CA GLY A 209 -0.52 6.30 -3.90
C GLY A 209 -1.18 5.24 -3.04
N MET A 210 -2.49 5.36 -2.84
CA MET A 210 -3.31 4.36 -2.16
C MET A 210 -4.54 4.07 -3.02
N VAL A 211 -4.76 2.81 -3.36
CA VAL A 211 -5.83 2.37 -4.26
C VAL A 211 -6.60 1.22 -3.62
N GLU A 212 -7.92 1.31 -3.61
CA GLU A 212 -8.81 0.19 -3.28
C GLU A 212 -9.37 -0.41 -4.56
N PHE A 213 -9.07 -1.67 -4.82
CA PHE A 213 -9.65 -2.47 -5.89
C PHE A 213 -10.89 -3.18 -5.36
N ALA A 214 -12.05 -2.81 -5.90
CA ALA A 214 -13.32 -3.40 -5.52
C ALA A 214 -13.50 -4.81 -6.08
N PRO A 215 -14.35 -5.66 -5.47
CA PRO A 215 -14.67 -6.98 -6.02
C PRO A 215 -15.19 -6.91 -7.44
N THR A 216 -14.91 -7.95 -8.23
CA THR A 216 -15.44 -8.18 -9.56
C THR A 216 -16.08 -9.56 -9.63
N THR A 217 -16.64 -9.94 -10.77
CA THR A 217 -17.16 -11.30 -10.98
C THR A 217 -16.07 -12.36 -10.93
N GLU A 218 -14.83 -12.02 -11.26
CA GLU A 218 -13.69 -12.94 -11.28
C GLU A 218 -12.89 -12.90 -9.97
N TYR A 219 -12.78 -11.73 -9.36
CA TYR A 219 -12.00 -11.47 -8.14
C TYR A 219 -12.95 -10.99 -7.04
N GLN A 220 -13.38 -11.90 -6.19
CA GLN A 220 -14.43 -11.62 -5.21
C GLN A 220 -13.94 -10.88 -3.97
N GLY A 221 -12.64 -10.84 -3.74
CA GLY A 221 -12.02 -10.11 -2.63
C GLY A 221 -11.87 -8.61 -2.91
N THR A 222 -11.63 -7.86 -1.85
CA THR A 222 -11.17 -6.46 -1.91
C THR A 222 -9.66 -6.43 -1.71
N CYS A 223 -8.96 -5.57 -2.47
CA CYS A 223 -7.53 -5.36 -2.30
C CYS A 223 -7.24 -3.87 -2.09
N ILE A 224 -6.47 -3.54 -1.06
CA ILE A 224 -5.89 -2.20 -0.90
C ILE A 224 -4.40 -2.29 -1.21
N ALA A 225 -3.95 -1.46 -2.14
CA ALA A 225 -2.55 -1.26 -2.49
C ALA A 225 -2.10 0.11 -1.99
N LEU A 226 -1.06 0.16 -1.16
CA LEU A 226 -0.49 1.37 -0.57
C LEU A 226 1.01 1.40 -0.89
N GLY A 227 1.43 2.31 -1.76
CA GLY A 227 2.80 2.41 -2.25
C GLY A 227 3.43 3.78 -2.10
N LEU A 228 2.95 4.59 -1.15
CA LEU A 228 3.57 5.86 -0.80
C LEU A 228 4.84 5.62 0.03
N ALA A 229 5.96 6.21 -0.37
CA ALA A 229 7.23 6.12 0.36
C ALA A 229 7.14 6.61 1.80
N ALA A 230 6.20 7.50 2.10
CA ALA A 230 5.95 7.95 3.47
C ALA A 230 5.41 6.85 4.41
N TYR A 231 5.02 5.68 3.89
CA TYR A 231 4.59 4.54 4.70
C TYR A 231 5.78 3.72 5.17
N GLU A 232 6.56 4.31 6.04
CA GLU A 232 7.82 3.78 6.59
C GLU A 232 7.69 3.32 8.03
N TRP A 233 8.10 2.09 8.34
CA TRP A 233 7.88 1.49 9.65
C TRP A 233 8.97 1.75 10.67
N ASN A 234 10.21 1.86 10.27
CA ASN A 234 11.32 2.02 11.19
C ASN A 234 12.26 3.16 10.80
N GLN A 235 11.75 4.35 10.82
CA GLN A 235 12.59 5.51 10.56
C GLN A 235 13.47 5.83 11.77
N ASN A 236 14.79 5.90 11.56
CA ASN A 236 15.79 6.33 12.53
C ASN A 236 15.56 5.78 13.95
N SER A 237 15.42 4.46 14.07
CA SER A 237 15.23 3.77 15.36
C SER A 237 13.92 4.14 16.07
N ASN A 238 12.85 4.28 15.34
CA ASN A 238 11.50 4.61 15.84
C ASN A 238 11.36 6.02 16.45
N LEU A 239 12.13 6.96 15.99
CA LEU A 239 12.01 8.36 16.41
C LEU A 239 10.97 9.15 15.60
N ASN A 240 10.24 8.50 14.68
CA ASN A 240 9.20 9.13 13.90
C ASN A 240 8.03 9.56 14.79
N VAL A 241 7.79 10.87 14.88
CA VAL A 241 6.73 11.44 15.72
C VAL A 241 5.31 11.13 15.22
N TYR A 242 5.17 10.65 13.99
CA TYR A 242 3.91 10.22 13.38
C TYR A 242 3.79 8.71 13.21
N GLN A 243 4.65 7.94 13.87
CA GLN A 243 4.59 6.47 13.80
C GLN A 243 3.21 5.92 14.22
N ASP A 244 2.53 6.58 15.15
CA ASP A 244 1.19 6.20 15.57
C ASP A 244 0.16 6.30 14.43
N ASN A 245 0.31 7.23 13.48
CA ASN A 245 -0.54 7.30 12.30
C ASN A 245 -0.33 6.11 11.36
N ILE A 246 0.91 5.68 11.14
CA ILE A 246 1.22 4.49 10.33
C ILE A 246 0.59 3.25 10.98
N MET A 247 0.81 3.06 12.27
CA MET A 247 0.25 1.94 13.03
C MET A 247 -1.28 1.94 13.00
N LEU A 248 -1.89 3.11 13.20
CA LEU A 248 -3.36 3.25 13.21
C LEU A 248 -3.96 3.00 11.82
N MET A 249 -3.38 3.59 10.78
CA MET A 249 -3.82 3.37 9.40
C MET A 249 -3.76 1.89 9.02
N THR A 250 -2.64 1.23 9.31
CA THR A 250 -2.49 -0.20 9.05
C THR A 250 -3.54 -1.04 9.78
N LYS A 251 -3.75 -0.76 11.07
CA LYS A 251 -4.78 -1.43 11.87
C LYS A 251 -6.17 -1.21 11.29
N ASN A 252 -6.49 0.01 10.91
CA ASN A 252 -7.77 0.38 10.33
C ASN A 252 -8.00 -0.34 9.00
N ILE A 253 -6.99 -0.39 8.12
CA ILE A 253 -7.07 -1.12 6.84
C ILE A 253 -7.34 -2.60 7.08
N LEU A 254 -6.59 -3.25 7.98
CA LEU A 254 -6.76 -4.66 8.28
C LEU A 254 -8.15 -4.96 8.87
N HIS A 255 -8.66 -4.13 9.77
CA HIS A 255 -10.01 -4.27 10.32
C HIS A 255 -11.09 -4.04 9.25
N TYR A 256 -10.93 -3.03 8.41
CA TYR A 256 -11.86 -2.73 7.32
C TYR A 256 -11.97 -3.88 6.34
N LEU A 257 -10.83 -4.42 5.89
CA LEU A 257 -10.80 -5.55 4.98
C LEU A 257 -11.32 -6.83 5.63
N SER A 258 -11.00 -7.08 6.90
CA SER A 258 -11.51 -8.22 7.65
C SER A 258 -13.04 -8.21 7.77
N ALA A 259 -13.65 -7.04 7.87
CA ALA A 259 -15.10 -6.89 7.96
C ALA A 259 -15.84 -7.06 6.61
N LYS A 260 -15.11 -7.19 5.49
CA LYS A 260 -15.69 -7.38 4.15
C LYS A 260 -15.88 -8.85 3.76
N LYS A 261 -15.38 -9.79 4.54
CA LYS A 261 -15.52 -11.23 4.30
C LYS A 261 -16.90 -11.77 4.71
#